data_c47a46990adc74c27eab45999c036520
#
_entry.id   c47a46990adc74c27eab45999c036520
#
_cell.length_a   1.000
_cell.length_b   1.000
_cell.length_c   1.000
_cell.angle_alpha   90.00
_cell.angle_beta   90.00
_cell.angle_gamma   90.00
#
_symmetry.space_group_name_H-M   'P 1'
#
loop_
_entity.id
_entity.type
_entity.pdbx_description
1 polymer ?
#
loop_
_entity_poly.entity_id
_entity_poly.type
_entity_poly.pdbx_seq_one_letter_code
_entity_poly.pdbx_strand_id
1 'polypeptide(L)'
;MLARTLRFAALLLALPACGGADTPPPAAPQAAPAKPAARPASLPAGHLARADVDAALQKGPPWVLRRVPIEEVIRDGKFFGWRIVAMPAEWSGIDLKPGDVVTRVNGMTLEKPDDLFTAWTSLVIASDLKVAYERDGASREMVFHIDGDPSKKTAAAVSSDAPPPKKPRVKGTVVITEEPPVDDPGE
;
A
#
# COMPACT_ATOMS: atom_id res chain seq x y z
N MET A 1 1.25 55.44 -7.48
CA MET A 1 1.22 56.21 -8.72
C MET A 1 1.04 55.31 -9.92
N LEU A 2 0.14 55.65 -10.74
CA LEU A 2 -0.32 55.28 -12.09
C LEU A 2 -1.27 54.06 -12.18
N ALA A 3 -2.51 54.42 -12.18
CA ALA A 3 -3.61 53.69 -12.82
C ALA A 3 -3.48 53.65 -14.34
N ARG A 4 -3.86 52.53 -14.95
CA ARG A 4 -4.16 52.48 -16.38
C ARG A 4 -5.43 51.69 -16.62
N THR A 5 -6.52 52.46 -16.63
CA THR A 5 -7.80 52.15 -17.24
C THR A 5 -7.64 52.03 -18.76
N LEU A 6 -8.10 50.90 -19.35
CA LEU A 6 -8.36 50.85 -20.81
C LEU A 6 -9.79 50.40 -21.04
N ARG A 7 -10.61 51.37 -21.41
CA ARG A 7 -11.96 51.18 -21.97
C ARG A 7 -11.83 50.72 -23.42
N PHE A 8 -12.53 49.68 -23.83
CA PHE A 8 -12.82 49.46 -25.24
C PHE A 8 -14.31 49.35 -25.45
N ALA A 9 -14.71 50.13 -26.44
CA ALA A 9 -16.05 50.50 -26.81
C ALA A 9 -16.83 49.35 -27.51
N ALA A 10 -18.13 49.45 -27.36
CA ALA A 10 -19.13 48.69 -28.02
C ALA A 10 -19.10 48.85 -29.57
N LEU A 11 -19.32 47.79 -30.31
CA LEU A 11 -19.79 47.84 -31.68
C LEU A 11 -20.95 46.85 -31.83
N LEU A 12 -22.15 47.41 -31.86
CA LEU A 12 -23.40 46.79 -32.29
C LEU A 12 -23.42 46.62 -33.80
N LEU A 13 -23.52 45.39 -34.29
CA LEU A 13 -23.98 45.12 -35.67
C LEU A 13 -25.20 44.21 -35.55
N ALA A 14 -26.35 44.82 -35.84
CA ALA A 14 -27.62 44.13 -36.09
C ALA A 14 -27.65 43.59 -37.53
N LEU A 15 -28.01 42.33 -37.71
CA LEU A 15 -28.43 41.77 -39.02
C LEU A 15 -29.74 40.97 -38.82
N PRO A 16 -30.66 41.09 -39.75
CA PRO A 16 -32.02 40.59 -39.56
C PRO A 16 -32.20 39.13 -39.93
N ALA A 17 -33.26 38.59 -39.38
CA ALA A 17 -33.87 37.28 -39.49
C ALA A 17 -34.05 36.73 -40.94
N CYS A 18 -33.86 35.42 -41.10
CA CYS A 18 -34.66 34.60 -41.96
C CYS A 18 -34.98 33.29 -41.22
N GLY A 19 -36.29 33.04 -41.09
CA GLY A 19 -36.83 31.89 -40.39
C GLY A 19 -36.59 30.57 -41.09
N GLY A 20 -36.25 29.57 -40.30
CA GLY A 20 -36.33 28.16 -40.61
C GLY A 20 -36.78 27.49 -39.35
N ALA A 21 -38.03 27.02 -39.35
CA ALA A 21 -38.54 26.20 -38.24
C ALA A 21 -37.97 24.79 -38.38
N ASP A 22 -36.77 24.61 -37.85
CA ASP A 22 -36.24 23.26 -37.59
C ASP A 22 -36.73 22.82 -36.21
N THR A 23 -37.68 21.92 -36.21
CA THR A 23 -38.14 21.23 -35.02
C THR A 23 -36.94 20.44 -34.43
N PRO A 24 -36.49 20.72 -33.22
CA PRO A 24 -35.41 19.95 -32.63
C PRO A 24 -35.88 18.50 -32.44
N PRO A 25 -35.02 17.50 -32.75
CA PRO A 25 -35.33 16.10 -32.48
C PRO A 25 -35.59 15.90 -30.98
N PRO A 26 -36.50 14.96 -30.63
CA PRO A 26 -36.82 14.71 -29.23
C PRO A 26 -35.54 14.37 -28.47
N ALA A 27 -35.26 15.14 -27.40
CA ALA A 27 -34.14 14.92 -26.53
C ALA A 27 -34.21 13.49 -25.99
N ALA A 28 -33.18 12.71 -26.25
CA ALA A 28 -32.99 11.40 -25.62
C ALA A 28 -33.07 11.57 -24.10
N PRO A 29 -33.67 10.61 -23.38
CA PRO A 29 -33.75 10.69 -21.92
C PRO A 29 -32.36 10.87 -21.36
N GLN A 30 -32.05 12.06 -20.84
CA GLN A 30 -30.83 12.28 -20.06
C GLN A 30 -30.95 11.38 -18.85
N ALA A 31 -30.08 10.36 -18.79
CA ALA A 31 -29.91 9.57 -17.60
C ALA A 31 -29.67 10.53 -16.43
N ALA A 32 -30.58 10.47 -15.44
CA ALA A 32 -30.44 11.27 -14.23
C ALA A 32 -29.03 11.07 -13.68
N PRO A 33 -28.34 12.14 -13.22
CA PRO A 33 -27.01 12.01 -12.65
C PRO A 33 -27.08 10.98 -11.54
N ALA A 34 -26.30 9.90 -11.68
CA ALA A 34 -26.21 8.86 -10.66
C ALA A 34 -25.86 9.56 -9.33
N LYS A 35 -26.77 9.44 -8.37
CA LYS A 35 -26.58 9.94 -7.01
C LYS A 35 -25.20 9.48 -6.54
N PRO A 36 -24.29 10.38 -6.15
CA PRO A 36 -22.98 9.96 -5.64
C PRO A 36 -23.21 8.89 -4.58
N ALA A 37 -22.62 7.72 -4.77
CA ALA A 37 -22.68 6.66 -3.77
C ALA A 37 -22.27 7.28 -2.44
N ALA A 38 -23.17 7.19 -1.46
CA ALA A 38 -22.91 7.74 -0.13
C ALA A 38 -21.55 7.20 0.33
N ARG A 39 -20.61 8.10 0.56
CA ARG A 39 -19.31 7.74 1.15
C ARG A 39 -19.64 6.99 2.43
N PRO A 40 -19.14 5.75 2.62
CA PRO A 40 -19.44 5.01 3.84
C PRO A 40 -19.13 5.89 5.04
N ALA A 41 -20.01 5.84 6.05
CA ALA A 41 -19.83 6.59 7.29
C ALA A 41 -18.37 6.38 7.75
N SER A 42 -17.68 7.47 8.06
CA SER A 42 -16.29 7.40 8.50
C SER A 42 -16.20 6.46 9.70
N LEU A 43 -15.39 5.44 9.59
CA LEU A 43 -15.15 4.50 10.69
C LEU A 43 -14.60 5.26 11.91
N PRO A 44 -14.86 4.77 13.13
CA PRO A 44 -14.24 5.32 14.33
C PRO A 44 -12.71 5.33 14.21
N ALA A 45 -12.06 6.23 14.93
CA ALA A 45 -10.59 6.25 14.99
C ALA A 45 -10.08 4.89 15.50
N GLY A 46 -9.05 4.37 14.85
CA GLY A 46 -8.50 3.04 15.17
C GLY A 46 -9.25 1.85 14.52
N HIS A 47 -10.15 2.11 13.57
CA HIS A 47 -10.85 1.08 12.82
C HIS A 47 -10.54 1.17 11.33
N LEU A 48 -10.44 0.00 10.67
CA LEU A 48 -10.24 -0.17 9.23
C LEU A 48 -11.36 -1.03 8.66
N ALA A 49 -11.96 -0.62 7.56
CA ALA A 49 -12.89 -1.51 6.86
C ALA A 49 -12.14 -2.68 6.23
N ARG A 50 -12.63 -3.89 6.39
CA ARG A 50 -12.08 -5.08 5.71
C ARG A 50 -11.93 -4.88 4.21
N ALA A 51 -12.91 -4.23 3.57
CA ALA A 51 -12.86 -3.95 2.14
C ALA A 51 -11.66 -3.09 1.73
N ASP A 52 -11.28 -2.11 2.55
CA ASP A 52 -10.12 -1.25 2.27
C ASP A 52 -8.81 -2.00 2.48
N VAL A 53 -8.73 -2.83 3.52
CA VAL A 53 -7.59 -3.73 3.76
C VAL A 53 -7.44 -4.72 2.61
N ASP A 54 -8.52 -5.36 2.19
CA ASP A 54 -8.53 -6.29 1.06
C ASP A 54 -8.09 -5.62 -0.25
N ALA A 55 -8.58 -4.41 -0.50
CA ALA A 55 -8.18 -3.63 -1.67
C ALA A 55 -6.68 -3.27 -1.65
N ALA A 56 -6.11 -2.99 -0.47
CA ALA A 56 -4.68 -2.78 -0.30
C ALA A 56 -3.90 -4.07 -0.52
N LEU A 57 -4.34 -5.18 0.11
CA LEU A 57 -3.70 -6.49 0.00
C LEU A 57 -3.57 -6.98 -1.44
N GLN A 58 -4.61 -6.78 -2.27
CA GLN A 58 -4.60 -7.13 -3.68
C GLN A 58 -3.60 -6.31 -4.52
N LYS A 59 -3.17 -5.14 -4.05
CA LYS A 59 -2.16 -4.30 -4.72
C LYS A 59 -0.73 -4.69 -4.37
N GLY A 60 -0.56 -5.50 -3.33
CA GLY A 60 0.71 -6.01 -2.86
C GLY A 60 1.58 -5.01 -2.08
N PRO A 61 2.62 -5.49 -1.38
CA PRO A 61 3.54 -4.65 -0.59
C PRO A 61 4.17 -3.49 -1.36
N PRO A 62 4.57 -3.63 -2.66
CA PRO A 62 5.16 -2.53 -3.40
C PRO A 62 4.25 -1.31 -3.54
N TRP A 63 2.94 -1.49 -3.45
CA TRP A 63 1.99 -0.37 -3.50
C TRP A 63 2.10 0.53 -2.26
N VAL A 64 2.27 -0.05 -1.05
CA VAL A 64 2.49 0.71 0.18
C VAL A 64 3.86 1.38 0.15
N LEU A 65 4.91 0.64 -0.22
CA LEU A 65 6.28 1.17 -0.22
C LEU A 65 6.47 2.35 -1.18
N ARG A 66 5.72 2.40 -2.29
CA ARG A 66 5.73 3.57 -3.18
C ARG A 66 5.01 4.79 -2.60
N ARG A 67 4.09 4.59 -1.64
CA ARG A 67 3.31 5.68 -1.02
C ARG A 67 3.94 6.19 0.26
N VAL A 68 4.57 5.31 1.01
CA VAL A 68 5.27 5.60 2.26
C VAL A 68 6.75 5.34 2.05
N PRO A 69 7.51 6.35 1.64
CA PRO A 69 8.96 6.23 1.56
C PRO A 69 9.53 5.93 2.95
N ILE A 70 10.41 4.94 3.01
CA ILE A 70 11.04 4.47 4.25
C ILE A 70 12.54 4.41 4.08
N GLU A 71 13.27 4.54 5.18
CA GLU A 71 14.71 4.39 5.29
C GLU A 71 15.06 3.36 6.35
N GLU A 72 16.06 2.55 6.08
CA GLU A 72 16.56 1.57 7.05
C GLU A 72 17.26 2.28 8.23
N VAL A 73 16.98 1.81 9.43
CA VAL A 73 17.66 2.26 10.65
C VAL A 73 18.46 1.11 11.23
N ILE A 74 19.78 1.32 11.33
CA ILE A 74 20.71 0.39 11.97
C ILE A 74 21.13 0.96 13.32
N ARG A 75 21.09 0.15 14.37
CA ARG A 75 21.62 0.46 15.72
C ARG A 75 22.56 -0.65 16.16
N ASP A 76 23.71 -0.30 16.64
CA ASP A 76 24.75 -1.24 17.09
C ASP A 76 25.06 -2.34 16.06
N GLY A 77 25.07 -1.96 14.77
CA GLY A 77 25.34 -2.85 13.63
C GLY A 77 24.22 -3.84 13.32
N LYS A 78 23.04 -3.67 13.91
CA LYS A 78 21.86 -4.54 13.67
C LYS A 78 20.70 -3.73 13.13
N PHE A 79 19.86 -4.39 12.33
CA PHE A 79 18.60 -3.81 11.90
C PHE A 79 17.73 -3.46 13.11
N PHE A 80 17.26 -2.23 13.16
CA PHE A 80 16.37 -1.75 14.21
C PHE A 80 14.93 -1.55 13.72
N GLY A 81 14.76 -1.00 12.52
CA GLY A 81 13.44 -0.73 11.95
C GLY A 81 13.49 0.15 10.71
N TRP A 82 12.33 0.60 10.27
CA TRP A 82 12.14 1.45 9.10
C TRP A 82 11.67 2.83 9.52
N ARG A 83 12.49 3.86 9.25
CA ARG A 83 12.09 5.25 9.46
C ARG A 83 11.14 5.69 8.36
N ILE A 84 10.01 6.28 8.75
CA ILE A 84 9.07 6.90 7.83
C ILE A 84 9.65 8.24 7.38
N VAL A 85 9.80 8.43 6.06
CA VAL A 85 10.28 9.70 5.47
C VAL A 85 9.12 10.64 5.20
N ALA A 86 8.02 10.10 4.67
CA ALA A 86 6.81 10.87 4.39
C ALA A 86 5.56 10.00 4.54
N MET A 87 4.44 10.65 4.86
CA MET A 87 3.11 10.03 4.92
C MET A 87 2.19 10.63 3.87
N PRO A 88 1.37 9.81 3.19
CA PRO A 88 0.35 10.31 2.27
C PRO A 88 -0.69 11.14 3.02
N ALA A 89 -1.13 12.26 2.44
CA ALA A 89 -2.12 13.14 3.08
C ALA A 89 -3.47 12.44 3.31
N GLU A 90 -3.82 11.48 2.45
CA GLU A 90 -5.03 10.67 2.57
C GLU A 90 -5.00 9.70 3.78
N TRP A 91 -3.85 9.48 4.40
CA TRP A 91 -3.68 8.65 5.61
C TRP A 91 -3.59 9.48 6.89
N SER A 92 -4.12 10.69 6.87
CA SER A 92 -4.09 11.62 8.02
C SER A 92 -4.75 11.08 9.30
N GLY A 93 -5.59 10.03 9.20
CA GLY A 93 -6.19 9.35 10.35
C GLY A 93 -5.25 8.36 11.06
N ILE A 94 -4.06 8.10 10.51
CA ILE A 94 -3.06 7.20 11.08
C ILE A 94 -2.08 8.04 11.90
N ASP A 95 -1.92 7.74 13.20
CA ASP A 95 -0.94 8.45 14.05
C ASP A 95 0.51 7.97 13.81
N LEU A 96 0.92 7.94 12.54
CA LEU A 96 2.32 7.81 12.15
C LEU A 96 2.78 9.12 11.50
N LYS A 97 4.01 9.51 11.79
CA LYS A 97 4.58 10.76 11.31
C LYS A 97 5.95 10.54 10.67
N PRO A 98 6.37 11.43 9.78
CA PRO A 98 7.76 11.47 9.35
C PRO A 98 8.71 11.52 10.56
N GLY A 99 9.73 10.68 10.54
CA GLY A 99 10.67 10.50 11.63
C GLY A 99 10.39 9.31 12.57
N ASP A 100 9.17 8.80 12.61
CA ASP A 100 8.86 7.58 13.36
C ASP A 100 9.62 6.38 12.78
N VAL A 101 10.07 5.48 13.65
CA VAL A 101 10.75 4.25 13.24
C VAL A 101 9.85 3.06 13.54
N VAL A 102 9.28 2.45 12.50
CA VAL A 102 8.48 1.22 12.62
C VAL A 102 9.42 0.06 12.90
N THR A 103 9.19 -0.60 14.02
CA THR A 103 10.03 -1.73 14.48
C THR A 103 9.37 -3.08 14.25
N ARG A 104 8.04 -3.15 14.34
CA ARG A 104 7.27 -4.39 14.11
C ARG A 104 5.89 -4.13 13.53
N VAL A 105 5.42 -5.09 12.75
CA VAL A 105 4.01 -5.17 12.30
C VAL A 105 3.46 -6.53 12.70
N ASN A 106 2.35 -6.56 13.42
CA ASN A 106 1.75 -7.77 14.00
C ASN A 106 2.78 -8.65 14.76
N GLY A 107 3.69 -7.99 15.51
CA GLY A 107 4.73 -8.65 16.28
C GLY A 107 5.96 -9.10 15.48
N MET A 108 5.91 -9.03 14.13
CA MET A 108 7.02 -9.41 13.24
C MET A 108 7.94 -8.22 12.96
N THR A 109 9.25 -8.41 13.05
CA THR A 109 10.25 -7.48 12.50
C THR A 109 10.27 -7.61 10.99
N LEU A 110 10.49 -6.49 10.28
CA LEU A 110 10.47 -6.46 8.82
C LEU A 110 11.89 -6.25 8.26
N GLU A 111 12.85 -7.07 8.72
CA GLU A 111 14.25 -6.93 8.32
C GLU A 111 14.47 -7.35 6.86
N LYS A 112 13.77 -8.38 6.42
CA LYS A 112 13.92 -8.97 5.09
C LYS A 112 12.66 -8.80 4.26
N PRO A 113 12.75 -8.81 2.93
CA PRO A 113 11.57 -8.78 2.06
C PRO A 113 10.58 -9.91 2.35
N ASP A 114 11.08 -11.10 2.72
CA ASP A 114 10.23 -12.26 3.08
C ASP A 114 9.42 -11.98 4.36
N ASP A 115 9.98 -11.23 5.32
CA ASP A 115 9.28 -10.86 6.56
C ASP A 115 8.13 -9.90 6.25
N LEU A 116 8.38 -8.90 5.38
CA LEU A 116 7.34 -7.98 4.91
C LEU A 116 6.21 -8.74 4.22
N PHE A 117 6.55 -9.69 3.35
CA PHE A 117 5.57 -10.50 2.65
C PHE A 117 4.76 -11.35 3.64
N THR A 118 5.41 -11.95 4.64
CA THR A 118 4.75 -12.73 5.68
C THR A 118 3.81 -11.88 6.52
N ALA A 119 4.25 -10.69 6.96
CA ALA A 119 3.41 -9.73 7.67
C ALA A 119 2.22 -9.30 6.83
N TRP A 120 2.43 -9.06 5.53
CA TRP A 120 1.40 -8.68 4.57
C TRP A 120 0.33 -9.76 4.41
N THR A 121 0.74 -11.00 4.19
CA THR A 121 -0.19 -12.12 4.00
C THR A 121 -0.95 -12.45 5.28
N SER A 122 -0.36 -12.22 6.45
CA SER A 122 -1.05 -12.44 7.74
C SER A 122 -2.28 -11.54 7.90
N LEU A 123 -2.32 -10.37 7.27
CA LEU A 123 -3.46 -9.45 7.33
C LEU A 123 -4.72 -9.98 6.63
N VAL A 124 -4.58 -10.99 5.77
CA VAL A 124 -5.74 -11.61 5.09
C VAL A 124 -6.77 -12.13 6.07
N ILE A 125 -6.31 -12.71 7.18
CA ILE A 125 -7.16 -13.31 8.22
C ILE A 125 -7.12 -12.57 9.56
N ALA A 126 -6.29 -11.55 9.68
CA ALA A 126 -6.15 -10.82 10.94
C ALA A 126 -7.40 -10.00 11.26
N SER A 127 -7.78 -9.95 12.53
CA SER A 127 -8.78 -9.02 13.08
C SER A 127 -8.18 -7.67 13.43
N ASP A 128 -6.85 -7.60 13.55
CA ASP A 128 -6.16 -6.40 13.98
C ASP A 128 -4.89 -6.17 13.14
N LEU A 129 -4.58 -4.91 12.87
CA LEU A 129 -3.28 -4.45 12.43
C LEU A 129 -2.59 -3.74 13.59
N LYS A 130 -1.50 -4.32 14.09
CA LYS A 130 -0.68 -3.76 15.17
C LYS A 130 0.62 -3.24 14.59
N VAL A 131 0.95 -1.99 14.88
CA VAL A 131 2.19 -1.37 14.44
C VAL A 131 2.94 -0.85 15.66
N ALA A 132 4.08 -1.49 15.96
CA ALA A 132 5.01 -1.01 16.99
C ALA A 132 6.02 -0.07 16.34
N TYR A 133 6.22 1.09 16.94
CA TYR A 133 7.12 2.12 16.43
C TYR A 133 7.80 2.89 17.56
N GLU A 134 8.88 3.56 17.24
CA GLU A 134 9.57 4.47 18.14
C GLU A 134 9.40 5.91 17.65
N ARG A 135 9.05 6.80 18.57
CA ARG A 135 8.99 8.26 18.36
C ARG A 135 9.74 8.95 19.48
N ASP A 136 10.71 9.79 19.14
CA ASP A 136 11.54 10.54 20.10
C ASP A 136 12.19 9.63 21.17
N GLY A 137 12.64 8.45 20.78
CA GLY A 137 13.23 7.45 21.67
C GLY A 137 12.23 6.66 22.52
N ALA A 138 10.95 6.98 22.46
CA ALA A 138 9.91 6.27 23.19
C ALA A 138 9.24 5.21 22.32
N SER A 139 9.20 3.96 22.81
CA SER A 139 8.48 2.87 22.15
C SER A 139 6.97 3.06 22.32
N ARG A 140 6.24 2.88 21.22
CA ARG A 140 4.77 3.03 21.12
C ARG A 140 4.19 1.90 20.30
N GLU A 141 2.90 1.64 20.48
CA GLU A 141 2.13 0.73 19.65
C GLU A 141 0.79 1.37 19.28
N MET A 142 0.38 1.18 18.04
CA MET A 142 -0.98 1.47 17.61
C MET A 142 -1.65 0.20 17.14
N VAL A 143 -2.96 0.13 17.38
CA VAL A 143 -3.80 -1.01 16.99
C VAL A 143 -4.97 -0.49 16.18
N PHE A 144 -5.17 -1.08 15.03
CA PHE A 144 -6.35 -0.86 14.20
C PHE A 144 -7.19 -2.13 14.16
N HIS A 145 -8.43 -2.04 14.60
CA HIS A 145 -9.39 -3.13 14.44
C HIS A 145 -9.85 -3.21 12.98
N ILE A 146 -9.86 -4.40 12.42
CA ILE A 146 -10.29 -4.64 11.04
C ILE A 146 -11.72 -5.16 11.07
N ASP A 147 -12.67 -4.28 10.73
CA ASP A 147 -14.10 -4.59 10.78
C ASP A 147 -14.55 -5.38 9.54
N GLY A 148 -15.13 -6.53 9.76
CA GLY A 148 -15.66 -7.43 8.73
C GLY A 148 -14.89 -8.74 8.61
N ASP A 149 -15.52 -9.70 7.92
CA ASP A 149 -14.98 -11.05 7.76
C ASP A 149 -13.88 -11.11 6.69
N PRO A 150 -12.89 -12.01 6.86
CA PRO A 150 -11.86 -12.27 5.86
C PRO A 150 -12.43 -12.68 4.50
N SER A 151 -11.94 -12.07 3.42
CA SER A 151 -12.38 -12.38 2.06
C SER A 151 -11.65 -13.59 1.49
N LYS A 152 -12.41 -14.64 1.12
CA LYS A 152 -11.88 -15.81 0.42
C LYS A 152 -11.21 -15.43 -0.91
N LYS A 153 -11.74 -14.43 -1.60
CA LYS A 153 -11.18 -13.93 -2.87
C LYS A 153 -9.80 -13.30 -2.66
N THR A 154 -9.67 -12.47 -1.63
CA THR A 154 -8.39 -11.84 -1.28
C THR A 154 -7.38 -12.89 -0.82
N ALA A 155 -7.80 -13.87 -0.01
CA ALA A 155 -6.94 -14.97 0.40
C ALA A 155 -6.38 -15.74 -0.80
N ALA A 156 -7.21 -16.08 -1.77
CA ALA A 156 -6.77 -16.78 -2.98
C ALA A 156 -5.80 -15.93 -3.83
N ALA A 157 -6.08 -14.64 -4.01
CA ALA A 157 -5.25 -13.73 -4.78
C ALA A 157 -3.85 -13.55 -4.14
N VAL A 158 -3.79 -13.31 -2.83
CA VAL A 158 -2.53 -13.13 -2.10
C VAL A 158 -1.72 -14.40 -2.05
N SER A 159 -2.36 -15.59 -1.94
CA SER A 159 -1.66 -16.88 -1.96
C SER A 159 -1.03 -17.20 -3.30
N SER A 160 -1.62 -16.75 -4.41
CA SER A 160 -1.06 -16.96 -5.75
C SER A 160 0.16 -16.09 -6.05
N ASP A 161 0.31 -14.97 -5.35
CA ASP A 161 1.43 -14.03 -5.49
C ASP A 161 2.59 -14.35 -4.52
N ALA A 162 2.44 -15.42 -3.72
CA ALA A 162 3.46 -15.87 -2.79
C ALA A 162 4.73 -16.31 -3.53
N PRO A 163 5.93 -15.84 -3.10
CA PRO A 163 7.16 -16.38 -3.65
C PRO A 163 7.21 -17.90 -3.40
N PRO A 164 7.72 -18.67 -4.36
CA PRO A 164 7.76 -20.12 -4.22
C PRO A 164 8.55 -20.49 -2.95
N PRO A 165 8.08 -21.49 -2.17
CA PRO A 165 8.75 -21.91 -0.94
C PRO A 165 10.21 -22.24 -1.25
N LYS A 166 11.14 -21.60 -0.52
CA LYS A 166 12.56 -21.93 -0.63
C LYS A 166 12.71 -23.41 -0.31
N LYS A 167 13.08 -24.22 -1.32
CA LYS A 167 13.38 -25.63 -1.12
C LYS A 167 14.40 -25.72 0.03
N PRO A 168 14.19 -26.61 1.02
CA PRO A 168 15.16 -26.79 2.07
C PRO A 168 16.51 -27.09 1.42
N ARG A 169 17.52 -26.29 1.75
CA ARG A 169 18.89 -26.51 1.29
C ARG A 169 19.34 -27.80 1.96
N VAL A 170 19.22 -28.91 1.25
CA VAL A 170 19.79 -30.17 1.70
C VAL A 170 21.28 -29.89 1.87
N LYS A 171 21.75 -29.89 3.14
CA LYS A 171 23.17 -29.88 3.42
C LYS A 171 23.70 -31.11 2.73
N GLY A 172 24.42 -30.95 1.61
CA GLY A 172 25.06 -32.03 0.92
C GLY A 172 25.96 -32.72 1.92
N THR A 173 25.64 -33.95 2.24
CA THR A 173 26.58 -34.86 2.88
C THR A 173 27.73 -35.01 1.90
N VAL A 174 28.88 -34.45 2.22
CA VAL A 174 30.10 -34.71 1.50
C VAL A 174 30.41 -36.18 1.79
N VAL A 175 30.09 -37.05 0.85
CA VAL A 175 30.62 -38.43 0.88
C VAL A 175 32.10 -38.30 0.55
N ILE A 176 32.94 -38.36 1.57
CA ILE A 176 34.36 -38.56 1.38
C ILE A 176 34.50 -40.03 0.93
N THR A 177 34.64 -40.21 -0.36
CA THR A 177 35.06 -41.52 -0.91
C THR A 177 36.54 -41.65 -0.52
N GLU A 178 36.79 -42.44 0.49
CA GLU A 178 38.13 -42.89 0.85
C GLU A 178 38.63 -43.71 -0.29
N GLU A 179 39.62 -43.22 -1.02
CA GLU A 179 40.32 -43.94 -2.10
C GLU A 179 41.10 -45.08 -1.44
N PRO A 180 40.94 -46.34 -1.90
CA PRO A 180 41.68 -47.44 -1.29
C PRO A 180 43.20 -47.25 -1.55
N PRO A 181 44.06 -47.68 -0.63
CA PRO A 181 45.50 -47.57 -0.77
C PRO A 181 45.96 -48.32 -2.02
N VAL A 182 46.71 -47.64 -2.87
CA VAL A 182 47.40 -48.23 -4.00
C VAL A 182 48.50 -49.12 -3.44
N ASP A 183 48.35 -50.42 -3.56
CA ASP A 183 49.43 -51.38 -3.30
C ASP A 183 50.57 -51.10 -4.29
N ASP A 184 51.68 -50.62 -3.77
CA ASP A 184 52.92 -50.46 -4.47
C ASP A 184 53.57 -51.87 -4.55
N PRO A 185 53.73 -52.48 -5.74
CA PRO A 185 54.47 -53.72 -5.87
C PRO A 185 55.97 -53.37 -5.81
N GLY A 186 56.57 -53.61 -4.66
CA GLY A 186 57.99 -53.48 -4.48
C GLY A 186 58.83 -54.30 -5.39
N GLU A 187 59.96 -53.72 -5.75
CA GLU A 187 61.23 -54.39 -6.02
C GLU A 187 62.38 -53.61 -5.40
#